data_c8f30d907c71b2c3475a08883d2888c2
#
_entry.id   c8f30d907c71b2c3475a08883d2888c2
#
_cell.length_a   1.000
_cell.length_b   1.000
_cell.length_c   1.000
_cell.angle_alpha   90.00
_cell.angle_beta   90.00
_cell.angle_gamma   90.00
#
_symmetry.space_group_name_H-M   'P 1'
#
loop_
_entity.id
_entity.type
_entity.pdbx_description
1 polymer ?
#
loop_
_entity_poly.entity_id
_entity_poly.type
_entity_poly.pdbx_seq_one_letter_code
_entity_poly.pdbx_strand_id
1 'polypeptide(L)'
;MNNNLFFCLLLLSFNYNCAEVNSQDMAQNTTAVDSVYVGPTYFSDDLVREDSLYTAIIRVDKQSDKEHLLSIQMNLKQHGYFVSPTESGAFTGKFTIVLTEPQHLQTNGAIMETPLSKVDENEGFVKWVRQNTHYKQSLEVLTNENFEVYGYIQFTIEPRCSLEKIPFILSYVDGKLSLKMDGC
;
A
#
# COMPACT_ATOMS: atom_id res chain seq x y z
N MET A 1 22.48 32.75 45.40
CA MET A 1 23.88 32.50 44.95
C MET A 1 23.82 32.03 43.51
N ASN A 2 24.40 32.86 42.67
CA ASN A 2 24.47 32.74 41.19
C ASN A 2 25.29 31.55 40.71
N ASN A 3 24.92 31.01 39.52
CA ASN A 3 25.85 30.79 38.41
C ASN A 3 25.05 30.31 37.18
N ASN A 4 24.80 31.16 36.26
CA ASN A 4 25.36 31.43 34.93
C ASN A 4 25.76 30.16 34.14
N LEU A 5 24.94 29.74 33.37
CA LEU A 5 24.67 29.72 31.96
C LEU A 5 25.82 30.13 31.04
N PHE A 6 26.27 29.24 30.16
CA PHE A 6 26.92 29.60 28.90
C PHE A 6 26.36 28.77 27.77
N PHE A 7 25.56 29.46 26.94
CA PHE A 7 24.93 28.96 25.72
C PHE A 7 25.94 29.19 24.59
N CYS A 8 26.46 28.12 23.99
CA CYS A 8 27.30 28.24 22.81
C CYS A 8 26.47 27.83 21.58
N LEU A 9 25.98 28.83 20.88
CA LEU A 9 25.26 28.74 19.61
C LEU A 9 26.30 28.57 18.50
N LEU A 10 26.38 27.39 17.90
CA LEU A 10 27.23 27.10 16.75
C LEU A 10 26.35 27.02 15.50
N LEU A 11 26.28 28.17 14.81
CA LEU A 11 25.66 28.29 13.46
C LEU A 11 26.66 27.72 12.44
N LEU A 12 26.35 26.53 11.92
CA LEU A 12 27.01 26.01 10.71
C LEU A 12 26.17 26.41 9.48
N SER A 13 26.63 27.45 8.82
CA SER A 13 26.16 27.87 7.49
C SER A 13 26.73 26.95 6.42
N PHE A 14 25.92 26.08 5.85
CA PHE A 14 26.26 25.34 4.63
C PHE A 14 25.95 26.21 3.41
N ASN A 15 27.01 26.72 2.77
CA ASN A 15 26.92 27.32 1.45
C ASN A 15 26.85 26.21 0.38
N TYR A 16 25.71 26.08 -0.28
CA TYR A 16 25.58 25.31 -1.51
C TYR A 16 25.93 26.22 -2.69
N ASN A 17 27.10 25.98 -3.26
CA ASN A 17 27.45 26.54 -4.56
C ASN A 17 26.73 25.74 -5.64
N CYS A 18 25.73 26.34 -6.28
CA CYS A 18 25.23 25.89 -7.57
C CYS A 18 26.20 26.37 -8.65
N ALA A 19 26.82 25.44 -9.35
CA ALA A 19 27.60 25.73 -10.56
C ALA A 19 26.64 25.99 -11.71
N GLU A 20 26.66 27.21 -12.25
CA GLU A 20 26.03 27.56 -13.51
C GLU A 20 26.78 26.91 -14.66
N VAL A 21 26.11 26.03 -15.38
CA VAL A 21 26.56 25.51 -16.67
C VAL A 21 26.02 26.44 -17.77
N ASN A 22 26.93 27.21 -18.35
CA ASN A 22 26.70 28.07 -19.48
C ASN A 22 26.65 27.20 -20.76
N SER A 23 25.49 27.12 -21.40
CA SER A 23 25.34 26.46 -22.71
C SER A 23 24.89 27.54 -23.73
N GLN A 24 25.84 27.95 -24.53
CA GLN A 24 25.56 28.72 -25.75
C GLN A 24 25.25 27.77 -26.91
N ASP A 25 24.20 28.14 -27.61
CA ASP A 25 23.88 27.97 -29.02
C ASP A 25 24.11 26.65 -29.75
N MET A 26 22.98 26.05 -30.16
CA MET A 26 22.74 25.73 -31.57
C MET A 26 21.23 25.61 -31.84
N ALA A 27 20.74 26.56 -32.59
CA ALA A 27 19.41 26.51 -33.18
C ALA A 27 19.34 25.39 -34.23
N GLN A 28 18.53 24.36 -33.99
CA GLN A 28 17.97 23.52 -35.03
C GLN A 28 16.48 23.38 -34.83
N ASN A 29 15.77 23.97 -35.77
CA ASN A 29 14.34 23.91 -35.95
C ASN A 29 13.93 22.49 -36.30
N THR A 30 13.44 21.76 -35.33
CA THR A 30 12.73 20.49 -35.53
C THR A 30 11.40 20.63 -34.84
N THR A 31 10.33 20.61 -35.61
CA THR A 31 8.96 20.43 -35.13
C THR A 31 8.89 19.16 -34.31
N ALA A 32 9.02 19.31 -33.00
CA ALA A 32 8.78 18.22 -32.07
C ALA A 32 7.28 17.92 -32.06
N VAL A 33 6.90 16.85 -32.72
CA VAL A 33 5.64 16.16 -32.42
C VAL A 33 5.78 15.72 -30.97
N ASP A 34 4.98 16.36 -30.12
CA ASP A 34 4.86 16.02 -28.70
C ASP A 34 4.30 14.60 -28.61
N SER A 35 5.17 13.61 -28.71
CA SER A 35 4.81 12.22 -28.44
C SER A 35 4.64 12.10 -26.92
N VAL A 36 3.39 12.24 -26.46
CA VAL A 36 3.02 11.80 -25.13
C VAL A 36 3.48 10.36 -24.99
N TYR A 37 4.58 10.17 -24.26
CA TYR A 37 5.04 8.82 -23.88
C TYR A 37 4.00 8.23 -22.93
N VAL A 38 3.00 7.59 -23.51
CA VAL A 38 2.12 6.68 -22.76
C VAL A 38 2.96 5.44 -22.48
N GLY A 39 3.59 5.41 -21.32
CA GLY A 39 4.28 4.21 -20.85
C GLY A 39 3.33 3.02 -20.91
N PRO A 40 3.82 1.80 -21.12
CA PRO A 40 2.96 0.63 -21.20
C PRO A 40 2.20 0.49 -19.89
N THR A 41 0.88 0.63 -19.95
CA THR A 41 -0.01 0.34 -18.83
C THR A 41 -0.04 -1.18 -18.68
N TYR A 42 0.82 -1.72 -17.84
CA TYR A 42 0.77 -3.13 -17.49
C TYR A 42 -0.46 -3.35 -16.62
N PHE A 43 -1.51 -3.89 -17.18
CA PHE A 43 -2.58 -4.53 -16.44
C PHE A 43 -2.04 -5.87 -15.95
N SER A 44 -1.39 -5.88 -14.81
CA SER A 44 -1.09 -7.12 -14.13
C SER A 44 -2.36 -7.57 -13.41
N ASP A 45 -2.78 -8.83 -13.63
CA ASP A 45 -3.88 -9.41 -12.85
C ASP A 45 -3.48 -9.51 -11.36
N ASP A 46 -2.18 -9.42 -11.05
CA ASP A 46 -1.60 -9.52 -9.72
C ASP A 46 -0.70 -8.32 -9.40
N LEU A 47 -0.89 -7.72 -8.23
CA LEU A 47 0.08 -6.80 -7.62
C LEU A 47 0.94 -7.59 -6.65
N VAL A 48 2.25 -7.62 -6.89
CA VAL A 48 3.21 -8.30 -5.99
C VAL A 48 4.06 -7.27 -5.27
N ARG A 49 4.06 -7.34 -3.94
CA ARG A 49 4.97 -6.57 -3.08
C ARG A 49 5.90 -7.50 -2.35
N GLU A 50 7.20 -7.33 -2.57
CA GLU A 50 8.23 -8.10 -1.87
C GLU A 50 8.94 -7.27 -0.82
N ASP A 51 9.14 -7.89 0.34
CA ASP A 51 9.93 -7.38 1.46
C ASP A 51 10.79 -8.52 2.03
N SER A 52 11.72 -8.21 2.91
CA SER A 52 12.56 -9.19 3.60
C SER A 52 11.77 -10.12 4.53
N LEU A 53 10.67 -9.63 5.12
CA LEU A 53 9.83 -10.35 6.09
C LEU A 53 8.56 -10.93 5.49
N TYR A 54 8.15 -10.51 4.29
CA TYR A 54 6.94 -11.01 3.62
C TYR A 54 6.98 -10.86 2.10
N THR A 55 6.08 -11.58 1.44
CA THR A 55 5.62 -11.28 0.07
C THR A 55 4.11 -11.17 0.12
N ALA A 56 3.55 -10.08 -0.36
CA ALA A 56 2.12 -9.90 -0.54
C ALA A 56 1.77 -10.00 -2.04
N ILE A 57 0.77 -10.81 -2.37
CA ILE A 57 0.21 -10.96 -3.73
C ILE A 57 -1.25 -10.55 -3.65
N ILE A 58 -1.63 -9.53 -4.40
CA ILE A 58 -2.97 -8.94 -4.37
C ILE A 58 -3.63 -9.17 -5.73
N ARG A 59 -4.88 -9.63 -5.71
CA ARG A 59 -5.71 -9.90 -6.90
C ARG A 59 -7.11 -9.36 -6.70
N VAL A 60 -7.79 -9.11 -7.82
CA VAL A 60 -9.21 -8.83 -7.85
C VAL A 60 -9.89 -9.77 -8.84
N ASP A 61 -10.84 -10.54 -8.35
CA ASP A 61 -11.61 -11.50 -9.14
C ASP A 61 -13.07 -11.04 -9.23
N LYS A 62 -13.64 -11.05 -10.44
CA LYS A 62 -15.07 -10.78 -10.66
C LYS A 62 -15.88 -11.98 -10.17
N GLN A 63 -16.88 -11.72 -9.31
CA GLN A 63 -17.86 -12.70 -8.84
C GLN A 63 -19.20 -12.55 -9.56
N SER A 64 -19.63 -11.30 -9.76
CA SER A 64 -20.83 -10.93 -10.51
C SER A 64 -20.61 -9.55 -11.16
N ASP A 65 -21.63 -8.97 -11.77
CA ASP A 65 -21.49 -7.63 -12.38
C ASP A 65 -21.19 -6.53 -11.38
N LYS A 66 -21.61 -6.69 -10.14
CA LYS A 66 -21.37 -5.71 -9.08
C LYS A 66 -20.46 -6.20 -7.98
N GLU A 67 -20.28 -7.51 -7.87
CA GLU A 67 -19.49 -8.10 -6.79
C GLU A 67 -18.12 -8.56 -7.29
N HIS A 68 -17.10 -8.18 -6.55
CA HIS A 68 -15.72 -8.55 -6.78
C HIS A 68 -15.09 -9.05 -5.49
N LEU A 69 -14.05 -9.84 -5.61
CA LEU A 69 -13.32 -10.40 -4.48
C LEU A 69 -11.88 -9.89 -4.51
N LEU A 70 -11.51 -9.07 -3.53
CA LEU A 70 -10.12 -8.72 -3.29
C LEU A 70 -9.47 -9.85 -2.50
N SER A 71 -8.50 -10.50 -3.11
CA SER A 71 -7.73 -11.62 -2.55
C SER A 71 -6.31 -11.17 -2.27
N ILE A 72 -5.81 -11.43 -1.06
CA ILE A 72 -4.46 -11.06 -0.62
C ILE A 72 -3.80 -12.31 -0.05
N GLN A 73 -2.71 -12.74 -0.67
CA GLN A 73 -1.87 -13.81 -0.16
C GLN A 73 -0.66 -13.21 0.54
N MET A 74 -0.54 -13.45 1.84
CA MET A 74 0.62 -13.06 2.65
C MET A 74 1.50 -14.28 2.88
N ASN A 75 2.70 -14.26 2.30
CA ASN A 75 3.72 -15.28 2.52
C ASN A 75 4.79 -14.71 3.43
N LEU A 76 4.85 -15.20 4.66
CA LEU A 76 5.80 -14.74 5.69
C LEU A 76 7.18 -15.34 5.46
N LYS A 77 8.21 -14.55 5.73
CA LYS A 77 9.64 -14.89 5.62
C LYS A 77 10.34 -14.56 6.94
N GLN A 78 11.45 -15.21 7.22
CA GLN A 78 12.36 -14.87 8.32
C GLN A 78 11.67 -14.64 9.68
N HIS A 79 10.68 -15.50 10.00
CA HIS A 79 9.88 -15.39 11.23
C HIS A 79 9.10 -14.07 11.36
N GLY A 80 8.81 -13.39 10.26
CA GLY A 80 7.90 -12.25 10.25
C GLY A 80 6.51 -12.64 10.76
N TYR A 81 5.86 -11.74 11.49
CA TYR A 81 4.49 -11.93 11.98
C TYR A 81 3.80 -10.59 12.20
N PHE A 82 2.48 -10.60 12.29
CA PHE A 82 1.67 -9.40 12.49
C PHE A 82 0.32 -9.73 13.15
N VAL A 83 -0.42 -8.70 13.59
CA VAL A 83 -1.72 -8.89 14.25
C VAL A 83 -2.82 -9.14 13.22
N SER A 84 -3.59 -10.21 13.43
CA SER A 84 -4.73 -10.61 12.59
C SER A 84 -5.80 -9.52 12.47
N PRO A 85 -6.46 -9.38 11.30
CA PRO A 85 -7.63 -8.51 11.15
C PRO A 85 -8.81 -8.95 12.05
N THR A 86 -8.85 -10.25 12.42
CA THR A 86 -9.91 -10.80 13.27
C THR A 86 -9.69 -10.57 14.77
N GLU A 87 -8.61 -9.87 15.15
CA GLU A 87 -8.38 -9.46 16.52
C GLU A 87 -9.43 -8.44 16.98
N SER A 88 -10.02 -8.68 18.15
CA SER A 88 -11.13 -7.87 18.68
C SER A 88 -10.70 -6.55 19.31
N GLY A 89 -9.45 -6.43 19.73
CA GLY A 89 -8.90 -5.22 20.35
C GLY A 89 -8.66 -4.08 19.36
N ALA A 90 -8.60 -2.85 19.88
CA ALA A 90 -8.21 -1.66 19.12
C ALA A 90 -6.68 -1.60 18.96
N PHE A 91 -6.10 -2.59 18.31
CA PHE A 91 -4.66 -2.63 18.06
C PHE A 91 -4.30 -1.69 16.92
N THR A 92 -3.45 -0.72 17.21
CA THR A 92 -2.81 0.10 16.19
C THR A 92 -1.87 -0.79 15.38
N GLY A 93 -2.08 -0.89 14.07
CA GLY A 93 -1.22 -1.71 13.21
C GLY A 93 -1.65 -3.17 13.04
N LYS A 94 -2.88 -3.56 13.43
CA LYS A 94 -3.45 -4.81 12.95
C LYS A 94 -3.67 -4.76 11.43
N PHE A 95 -3.68 -5.90 10.78
CA PHE A 95 -3.93 -5.99 9.35
C PHE A 95 -5.30 -5.36 8.99
N THR A 96 -5.28 -4.39 8.10
CA THR A 96 -6.48 -3.67 7.65
C THR A 96 -6.41 -3.40 6.15
N ILE A 97 -7.58 -3.35 5.50
CA ILE A 97 -7.76 -2.90 4.13
C ILE A 97 -8.54 -1.59 4.19
N VAL A 98 -8.00 -0.55 3.57
CA VAL A 98 -8.62 0.78 3.56
C VAL A 98 -8.85 1.22 2.12
N LEU A 99 -10.07 1.68 1.82
CA LEU A 99 -10.42 2.37 0.58
C LEU A 99 -10.61 3.85 0.91
N THR A 100 -10.04 4.75 0.12
CA THR A 100 -10.05 6.20 0.42
C THR A 100 -11.31 6.90 -0.05
N GLU A 101 -12.01 6.36 -1.05
CA GLU A 101 -13.20 6.96 -1.67
C GLU A 101 -14.31 5.92 -1.82
N PRO A 102 -15.09 5.65 -0.76
CA PRO A 102 -16.06 4.54 -0.75
C PRO A 102 -17.36 4.82 -1.50
N GLN A 103 -17.53 6.00 -2.15
CA GLN A 103 -18.78 6.36 -2.83
C GLN A 103 -19.08 5.53 -4.08
N HIS A 104 -18.07 4.95 -4.73
CA HIS A 104 -18.22 4.13 -5.94
C HIS A 104 -18.00 2.65 -5.70
N LEU A 105 -17.21 2.33 -4.67
CA LEU A 105 -16.82 0.98 -4.30
C LEU A 105 -16.79 0.85 -2.79
N GLN A 106 -17.45 -0.14 -2.24
CA GLN A 106 -17.45 -0.39 -0.80
C GLN A 106 -17.02 -1.82 -0.48
N THR A 107 -16.50 -2.01 0.73
CA THR A 107 -16.28 -3.35 1.28
C THR A 107 -17.61 -3.92 1.80
N ASN A 108 -17.88 -5.19 1.51
CA ASN A 108 -19.05 -5.90 2.00
C ASN A 108 -18.60 -7.03 2.95
N GLY A 109 -19.14 -7.00 4.19
CA GLY A 109 -18.79 -7.97 5.22
C GLY A 109 -17.39 -7.81 5.82
N ALA A 110 -17.04 -8.74 6.69
CA ALA A 110 -15.73 -8.78 7.34
C ALA A 110 -14.66 -9.44 6.45
N ILE A 111 -13.41 -9.11 6.72
CA ILE A 111 -12.26 -9.78 6.08
C ILE A 111 -12.27 -11.26 6.51
N MET A 112 -12.24 -12.16 5.54
CA MET A 112 -12.06 -13.59 5.77
C MET A 112 -10.58 -13.92 5.80
N GLU A 113 -10.14 -14.64 6.84
CA GLU A 113 -8.76 -15.09 7.06
C GLU A 113 -8.68 -16.60 6.97
N THR A 114 -7.74 -17.13 6.19
CA THR A 114 -7.52 -18.57 6.02
C THR A 114 -6.02 -18.90 5.95
N PRO A 115 -5.48 -19.73 6.87
CA PRO A 115 -6.14 -20.26 8.06
C PRO A 115 -6.39 -19.17 9.11
N LEU A 116 -7.38 -19.37 9.97
CA LEU A 116 -7.66 -18.46 11.09
C LEU A 116 -6.51 -18.48 12.09
N SER A 117 -6.07 -17.29 12.49
CA SER A 117 -5.10 -17.11 13.57
C SER A 117 -5.72 -17.46 14.92
N LYS A 118 -4.94 -18.15 15.75
CA LYS A 118 -5.35 -18.52 17.10
C LYS A 118 -4.85 -17.48 18.09
N VAL A 119 -5.57 -17.34 19.20
CA VAL A 119 -5.12 -16.53 20.33
C VAL A 119 -3.88 -17.18 20.92
N ASP A 120 -2.84 -16.39 21.17
CA ASP A 120 -1.66 -16.82 21.91
C ASP A 120 -1.79 -16.36 23.36
N GLU A 121 -2.09 -17.31 24.26
CA GLU A 121 -2.28 -17.04 25.68
C GLU A 121 -0.97 -16.63 26.38
N ASN A 122 0.17 -16.99 25.83
CA ASN A 122 1.49 -16.66 26.40
C ASN A 122 1.95 -15.26 25.98
N GLU A 123 1.39 -14.70 24.90
CA GLU A 123 1.77 -13.40 24.33
C GLU A 123 0.61 -12.38 24.38
N GLY A 124 -0.08 -12.30 25.53
CA GLY A 124 -1.04 -11.24 25.79
C GLY A 124 -2.42 -11.45 25.17
N PHE A 125 -2.80 -12.68 24.86
CA PHE A 125 -4.09 -13.04 24.26
C PHE A 125 -4.35 -12.42 22.89
N VAL A 126 -3.29 -12.13 22.13
CA VAL A 126 -3.37 -11.54 20.80
C VAL A 126 -3.40 -12.63 19.72
N LYS A 127 -4.17 -12.42 18.66
CA LYS A 127 -4.16 -13.29 17.48
C LYS A 127 -3.03 -12.87 16.55
N TRP A 128 -1.91 -13.57 16.64
CA TRP A 128 -0.76 -13.37 15.77
C TRP A 128 -0.85 -14.23 14.52
N VAL A 129 -0.63 -13.60 13.36
CA VAL A 129 -0.43 -14.29 12.07
C VAL A 129 1.04 -14.68 11.99
N ARG A 130 1.36 -15.99 12.10
CA ARG A 130 2.74 -16.52 12.08
C ARG A 130 2.98 -17.51 10.94
N GLN A 131 2.05 -17.62 10.02
CA GLN A 131 2.11 -18.52 8.87
C GLN A 131 1.56 -17.85 7.63
N ASN A 132 1.83 -18.47 6.47
CA ASN A 132 1.26 -18.00 5.22
C ASN A 132 -0.26 -18.01 5.30
N THR A 133 -0.88 -16.90 4.94
CA THR A 133 -2.30 -16.65 5.17
C THR A 133 -2.92 -15.96 3.97
N HIS A 134 -4.14 -16.36 3.64
CA HIS A 134 -4.98 -15.75 2.62
C HIS A 134 -6.07 -14.90 3.26
N TYR A 135 -6.21 -13.69 2.76
CA TYR A 135 -7.30 -12.78 3.11
C TYR A 135 -8.20 -12.60 1.91
N LYS A 136 -9.51 -12.54 2.17
CA LYS A 136 -10.53 -12.26 1.17
C LYS A 136 -11.47 -11.18 1.69
N GLN A 137 -11.71 -10.17 0.87
CA GLN A 137 -12.65 -9.10 1.15
C GLN A 137 -13.59 -8.93 -0.03
N SER A 138 -14.88 -9.06 0.22
CA SER A 138 -15.88 -8.76 -0.81
C SER A 138 -15.94 -7.26 -1.04
N LEU A 139 -16.01 -6.89 -2.32
CA LEU A 139 -16.16 -5.53 -2.81
C LEU A 139 -17.46 -5.42 -3.60
N GLU A 140 -18.22 -4.35 -3.38
CA GLU A 140 -19.44 -4.06 -4.12
C GLU A 140 -19.27 -2.76 -4.92
N VAL A 141 -19.49 -2.83 -6.23
CA VAL A 141 -19.49 -1.68 -7.14
C VAL A 141 -20.88 -1.01 -7.08
N LEU A 142 -20.89 0.26 -6.73
CA LEU A 142 -22.13 1.04 -6.49
C LEU A 142 -22.58 1.84 -7.72
N THR A 143 -21.77 1.95 -8.75
CA THR A 143 -22.05 2.71 -9.98
C THR A 143 -21.73 1.88 -11.22
N ASN A 144 -22.29 2.29 -12.36
CA ASN A 144 -21.90 1.75 -13.67
C ASN A 144 -20.93 2.67 -14.44
N GLU A 145 -20.58 3.82 -13.86
CA GLU A 145 -19.64 4.75 -14.45
C GLU A 145 -18.20 4.27 -14.23
N ASN A 146 -17.29 4.64 -15.11
CA ASN A 146 -15.87 4.36 -14.94
C ASN A 146 -15.33 5.20 -13.76
N PHE A 147 -14.50 4.58 -12.90
CA PHE A 147 -13.91 5.24 -11.75
C PHE A 147 -12.56 4.61 -11.36
N GLU A 148 -11.81 5.33 -10.53
CA GLU A 148 -10.64 4.80 -9.84
C GLU A 148 -10.81 5.04 -8.33
N VAL A 149 -10.43 4.06 -7.52
CA VAL A 149 -10.42 4.14 -6.06
C VAL A 149 -9.04 3.77 -5.56
N TYR A 150 -8.45 4.65 -4.77
CA TYR A 150 -7.20 4.39 -4.08
C TYR A 150 -7.46 3.59 -2.81
N GLY A 151 -6.56 2.68 -2.54
CA GLY A 151 -6.60 1.89 -1.32
C GLY A 151 -5.23 1.52 -0.84
N TYR A 152 -5.16 0.96 0.36
CA TYR A 152 -3.94 0.38 0.88
C TYR A 152 -4.24 -0.73 1.88
N ILE A 153 -3.31 -1.67 1.97
CA ILE A 153 -3.23 -2.64 3.05
C ILE A 153 -2.25 -2.08 4.08
N GLN A 154 -2.63 -2.11 5.35
CA GLN A 154 -1.79 -1.63 6.44
C GLN A 154 -1.67 -2.69 7.53
N PHE A 155 -0.46 -2.89 8.05
CA PHE A 155 -0.17 -3.75 9.19
C PHE A 155 1.19 -3.39 9.79
N THR A 156 1.41 -3.73 11.06
CA THR A 156 2.74 -3.64 11.67
C THR A 156 3.41 -5.00 11.56
N ILE A 157 4.59 -5.07 10.90
CA ILE A 157 5.36 -6.30 10.76
C ILE A 157 6.41 -6.42 11.86
N GLU A 158 6.40 -7.55 12.54
CA GLU A 158 7.38 -7.93 13.55
C GLU A 158 8.40 -8.94 13.00
N PRO A 159 9.61 -9.04 13.55
CA PRO A 159 10.15 -8.35 14.74
C PRO A 159 10.68 -6.93 14.46
N ARG A 160 10.56 -6.42 13.23
CA ARG A 160 11.08 -5.10 12.85
C ARG A 160 10.30 -3.93 13.48
N CYS A 161 9.07 -4.17 13.96
CA CYS A 161 8.17 -3.18 14.53
C CYS A 161 7.91 -1.99 13.58
N SER A 162 7.75 -2.27 12.26
CA SER A 162 7.49 -1.25 11.26
C SER A 162 6.05 -1.31 10.75
N LEU A 163 5.44 -0.13 10.64
CA LEU A 163 4.13 0.02 10.02
C LEU A 163 4.28 -0.01 8.50
N GLU A 164 3.78 -1.07 7.90
CA GLU A 164 3.76 -1.26 6.45
C GLU A 164 2.47 -0.69 5.85
N LYS A 165 2.62 -0.08 4.68
CA LYS A 165 1.50 0.33 3.81
C LYS A 165 1.79 -0.13 2.39
N ILE A 166 0.91 -0.98 1.87
CA ILE A 166 0.97 -1.45 0.48
C ILE A 166 -0.14 -0.73 -0.29
N PRO A 167 0.17 0.33 -1.05
CA PRO A 167 -0.82 1.05 -1.83
C PRO A 167 -1.26 0.23 -3.05
N PHE A 168 -2.51 0.42 -3.47
CA PHE A 168 -3.05 -0.11 -4.72
C PHE A 168 -4.11 0.84 -5.26
N ILE A 169 -4.39 0.73 -6.56
CA ILE A 169 -5.46 1.42 -7.24
C ILE A 169 -6.40 0.37 -7.82
N LEU A 170 -7.69 0.52 -7.57
CA LEU A 170 -8.75 -0.25 -8.19
C LEU A 170 -9.39 0.61 -9.29
N SER A 171 -9.28 0.16 -10.54
CA SER A 171 -9.83 0.84 -11.70
C SER A 171 -11.01 0.04 -12.25
N TYR A 172 -12.18 0.67 -12.33
CA TYR A 172 -13.38 0.11 -12.92
C TYR A 172 -13.62 0.75 -14.28
N VAL A 173 -13.50 -0.07 -15.32
CA VAL A 173 -13.67 0.35 -16.71
C VAL A 173 -14.50 -0.68 -17.45
N ASP A 174 -15.55 -0.24 -18.12
CA ASP A 174 -16.44 -1.07 -18.95
C ASP A 174 -16.95 -2.34 -18.24
N GLY A 175 -17.32 -2.20 -16.98
CA GLY A 175 -17.89 -3.30 -16.18
C GLY A 175 -16.85 -4.27 -15.60
N LYS A 176 -15.56 -3.94 -15.69
CA LYS A 176 -14.45 -4.73 -15.12
C LYS A 176 -13.68 -3.94 -14.10
N LEU A 177 -13.60 -4.47 -12.88
CA LEU A 177 -12.69 -3.96 -11.83
C LEU A 177 -11.34 -4.66 -11.96
N SER A 178 -10.27 -3.91 -11.96
CA SER A 178 -8.89 -4.42 -12.08
C SER A 178 -7.94 -3.67 -11.15
N LEU A 179 -6.84 -4.30 -10.79
CA LEU A 179 -5.73 -3.64 -10.11
C LEU A 179 -4.89 -2.86 -11.11
N LYS A 180 -4.51 -1.65 -10.72
CA LYS A 180 -3.58 -0.82 -11.46
C LYS A 180 -2.38 -0.56 -10.55
N MET A 181 -1.18 -0.76 -11.08
CA MET A 181 0.02 -0.31 -10.38
C MET A 181 0.12 1.20 -10.51
N ASP A 182 0.41 1.87 -9.38
CA ASP A 182 0.83 3.25 -9.40
C ASP A 182 2.21 3.28 -10.07
N GLY A 183 2.23 3.73 -11.32
CA GLY A 183 3.49 3.84 -12.06
C GLY A 183 4.29 5.02 -11.48
N CYS A 184 5.44 4.73 -10.87
CA CYS A 184 6.47 5.74 -10.59
C CYS A 184 7.05 6.28 -11.89
#